data_f029b358221191f10fd24ea1aace0ac0
#
_entry.id   f029b358221191f10fd24ea1aace0ac0
#
_cell.length_a   1.000
_cell.length_b   1.000
_cell.length_c   1.000
_cell.angle_alpha   90.00
_cell.angle_beta   90.00
_cell.angle_gamma   90.00
#
_symmetry.space_group_name_H-M   'P 1'
#
loop_
_entity.id
_entity.type
_entity.pdbx_description
1 polymer ?
#
loop_
_entity_poly.entity_id
_entity_poly.type
_entity_poly.pdbx_seq_one_letter_code
_entity_poly.pdbx_strand_id
1 'polypeptide(L)'
;MKIVQTEILVIGGGIAGCFAAIRASKMGKSVALLDKATLRRGGSVGPGMDHVSIGVHPESISYEEAREYAASAKKDLVDPNVTLAVDVHAYERVKDLEEFGVPLREDDGSYFIWRIPERHFCCISYRGVDTKVKLGKAVEKTTTKIFERTMGVELIKEGGRVIGAVGLNTRSGELTAFIAKATILCTGETTRQYIAPDGPFNTYFSPTNTGDAETMAYRAGAKMVNMEFLYWDYVTVRAGGGIVGVKPFDKMGKLINRNGEVLLNTPEESIMRCFIMQKEIIEGRSPLYWDLRDVPEDALKMYEREMSNEYPITKQWFKQRNLDIRKNLIPMKLDPCCVMGGPLVDERLRTSVPGLYAAGATTAFARAIVGASVTGDIAAEEASAYASAIGQPEAPEAYLRRLEEEICAPLARREGINPKELELAVRELVTNDVGYFKSENMMEYALGKLLDYRRDFTDKLTAASPHELMRCCEAKSIIDYAEMHIRASMYRKETRFRHLANYVHYRTDYPDTDPAWEKWVVIERDDDGEMTIGTCEVPELKEA
;
A
#
# COMPACT_ATOMS: atom_id res chain seq x y z
N MET A 1 24.00 -7.87 18.56
CA MET A 1 22.91 -6.86 18.35
C MET A 1 22.24 -6.49 19.68
N LYS A 2 21.67 -5.27 19.80
CA LYS A 2 20.94 -4.82 20.99
C LYS A 2 19.59 -5.54 21.08
N ILE A 3 19.12 -5.81 22.30
CA ILE A 3 17.80 -6.44 22.55
C ILE A 3 16.88 -5.43 23.23
N VAL A 4 15.66 -5.30 22.69
CA VAL A 4 14.57 -4.51 23.25
C VAL A 4 13.37 -5.43 23.48
N GLN A 5 12.84 -5.48 24.70
CA GLN A 5 11.63 -6.23 25.02
C GLN A 5 10.42 -5.30 25.04
N THR A 6 9.31 -5.77 24.49
CA THR A 6 8.02 -5.07 24.48
C THR A 6 6.87 -6.10 24.46
N GLU A 7 5.64 -5.70 24.78
CA GLU A 7 4.49 -6.58 24.58
C GLU A 7 4.01 -6.54 23.13
N ILE A 8 3.92 -5.34 22.56
CA ILE A 8 3.46 -5.12 21.17
C ILE A 8 4.57 -4.44 20.37
N LEU A 9 4.92 -5.03 19.24
CA LEU A 9 5.79 -4.44 18.23
C LEU A 9 4.94 -3.98 17.05
N VAL A 10 5.07 -2.71 16.67
CA VAL A 10 4.43 -2.14 15.47
C VAL A 10 5.52 -1.80 14.45
N ILE A 11 5.44 -2.35 13.24
CA ILE A 11 6.39 -2.10 12.16
C ILE A 11 5.74 -1.25 11.08
N GLY A 12 6.16 0.01 10.99
CA GLY A 12 5.61 1.04 10.11
C GLY A 12 4.79 2.07 10.87
N GLY A 13 5.26 3.32 10.86
CA GLY A 13 4.63 4.46 11.53
C GLY A 13 3.67 5.25 10.62
N GLY A 14 3.05 4.60 9.62
CA GLY A 14 1.97 5.17 8.81
C GLY A 14 0.67 5.40 9.60
N ILE A 15 -0.45 5.58 8.92
CA ILE A 15 -1.76 5.76 9.59
C ILE A 15 -2.09 4.54 10.46
N ALA A 16 -2.06 3.33 9.89
CA ALA A 16 -2.38 2.09 10.60
C ALA A 16 -1.50 1.90 11.84
N GLY A 17 -0.18 2.07 11.69
CA GLY A 17 0.75 1.90 12.82
C GLY A 17 0.59 2.94 13.92
N CYS A 18 0.23 4.19 13.58
CA CYS A 18 -0.07 5.22 14.58
C CYS A 18 -1.33 4.86 15.38
N PHE A 19 -2.41 4.44 14.72
CA PHE A 19 -3.64 4.02 15.40
C PHE A 19 -3.39 2.75 16.24
N ALA A 20 -2.64 1.78 15.70
CA ALA A 20 -2.26 0.58 16.44
C ALA A 20 -1.46 0.92 17.71
N ALA A 21 -0.47 1.80 17.62
CA ALA A 21 0.33 2.20 18.78
C ALA A 21 -0.50 2.95 19.84
N ILE A 22 -1.38 3.87 19.41
CA ILE A 22 -2.27 4.61 20.30
C ILE A 22 -3.23 3.64 21.02
N ARG A 23 -3.87 2.72 20.28
CA ARG A 23 -4.83 1.76 20.83
C ARG A 23 -4.16 0.82 21.83
N ALA A 24 -3.05 0.18 21.48
CA ALA A 24 -2.33 -0.72 22.36
C ALA A 24 -1.84 -0.01 23.63
N SER A 25 -1.34 1.24 23.49
CA SER A 25 -0.94 2.05 24.64
C SER A 25 -2.13 2.41 25.55
N LYS A 26 -3.30 2.78 24.98
CA LYS A 26 -4.55 3.00 25.75
C LYS A 26 -5.01 1.73 26.49
N MET A 27 -4.69 0.54 25.97
CA MET A 27 -4.95 -0.75 26.63
C MET A 27 -3.86 -1.13 27.67
N GLY A 28 -2.95 -0.22 27.99
CA GLY A 28 -1.92 -0.41 29.01
C GLY A 28 -0.75 -1.30 28.58
N LYS A 29 -0.57 -1.54 27.28
CA LYS A 29 0.54 -2.35 26.77
C LYS A 29 1.82 -1.54 26.61
N SER A 30 2.96 -2.18 26.84
CA SER A 30 4.24 -1.65 26.37
C SER A 30 4.35 -1.80 24.87
N VAL A 31 4.61 -0.70 24.17
CA VAL A 31 4.62 -0.65 22.69
C VAL A 31 5.97 -0.14 22.20
N ALA A 32 6.55 -0.84 21.21
CA ALA A 32 7.63 -0.32 20.38
C ALA A 32 7.11 -0.10 18.95
N LEU A 33 7.34 1.09 18.39
CA LEU A 33 6.95 1.43 17.03
C LEU A 33 8.21 1.76 16.22
N LEU A 34 8.41 1.01 15.12
CA LEU A 34 9.49 1.23 14.17
C LEU A 34 8.98 2.01 12.97
N ASP A 35 9.72 3.04 12.55
CA ASP A 35 9.49 3.74 11.29
C ASP A 35 10.79 3.87 10.50
N LYS A 36 10.78 3.42 9.24
CA LYS A 36 11.92 3.47 8.32
C LYS A 36 12.37 4.91 8.02
N ALA A 37 11.43 5.88 8.09
CA ALA A 37 11.67 7.30 7.91
C ALA A 37 11.52 8.05 9.25
N THR A 38 10.51 8.90 9.38
CA THR A 38 10.19 9.65 10.60
C THR A 38 8.69 9.60 10.88
N LEU A 39 8.31 9.48 12.12
CA LEU A 39 6.92 9.31 12.52
C LEU A 39 6.00 10.43 12.01
N ARG A 40 6.45 11.67 12.05
CA ARG A 40 5.62 12.84 11.69
C ARG A 40 5.43 13.05 10.19
N ARG A 41 6.23 12.39 9.33
CA ARG A 41 6.18 12.57 7.87
C ARG A 41 6.33 11.26 7.09
N GLY A 42 6.43 10.13 7.77
CA GLY A 42 6.49 8.81 7.13
C GLY A 42 5.13 8.35 6.61
N GLY A 43 5.17 7.40 5.66
CA GLY A 43 3.99 6.81 5.04
C GLY A 43 3.37 7.66 3.92
N SER A 44 2.38 7.09 3.24
CA SER A 44 1.75 7.68 2.04
C SER A 44 1.00 9.00 2.32
N VAL A 45 0.55 9.23 3.55
CA VAL A 45 -0.08 10.50 3.98
C VAL A 45 0.93 11.54 4.47
N GLY A 46 2.23 11.27 4.38
CA GLY A 46 3.29 12.21 4.78
C GLY A 46 3.21 13.58 4.09
N PRO A 47 2.91 13.69 2.79
CA PRO A 47 2.75 14.95 2.07
C PRO A 47 1.45 15.71 2.40
N GLY A 48 0.44 15.03 2.85
CA GLY A 48 -0.91 15.55 3.09
C GLY A 48 -2.00 14.68 2.49
N MET A 49 -3.25 15.08 2.66
CA MET A 49 -4.44 14.45 2.10
C MET A 49 -5.57 15.47 2.00
N ASP A 50 -6.49 15.29 1.05
CA ASP A 50 -7.61 16.19 0.79
C ASP A 50 -8.94 15.66 1.33
N HIS A 51 -9.07 14.36 1.53
CA HIS A 51 -10.31 13.73 2.00
C HIS A 51 -10.10 12.47 2.81
N VAL A 52 -11.14 12.08 3.53
CA VAL A 52 -11.30 10.75 4.13
C VAL A 52 -12.54 10.07 3.58
N SER A 53 -12.42 8.81 3.17
CA SER A 53 -13.55 8.00 2.68
C SER A 53 -14.17 7.22 3.83
N ILE A 54 -15.50 7.25 3.95
CA ILE A 54 -16.25 6.70 5.08
C ILE A 54 -17.38 5.82 4.53
N GLY A 55 -17.46 4.58 4.98
CA GLY A 55 -18.53 3.66 4.64
C GLY A 55 -19.84 4.05 5.31
N VAL A 56 -19.95 3.85 6.63
CA VAL A 56 -21.15 4.25 7.38
C VAL A 56 -21.01 5.68 7.91
N HIS A 57 -21.96 6.54 7.57
CA HIS A 57 -22.01 7.92 8.07
C HIS A 57 -23.45 8.30 8.44
N PRO A 58 -23.69 8.89 9.64
CA PRO A 58 -25.05 9.16 10.14
C PRO A 58 -25.96 9.96 9.20
N GLU A 59 -25.38 10.84 8.38
CA GLU A 59 -26.13 11.74 7.50
C GLU A 59 -26.06 11.33 6.02
N SER A 60 -25.34 10.24 5.66
CA SER A 60 -25.06 9.95 4.24
C SER A 60 -25.23 8.49 3.86
N ILE A 61 -24.72 7.54 4.63
CA ILE A 61 -24.72 6.11 4.29
C ILE A 61 -25.15 5.29 5.49
N SER A 62 -26.19 4.48 5.30
CA SER A 62 -26.71 3.60 6.35
C SER A 62 -25.85 2.35 6.54
N TYR A 63 -26.06 1.65 7.66
CA TYR A 63 -25.47 0.35 7.90
C TYR A 63 -25.90 -0.69 6.86
N GLU A 64 -27.17 -0.67 6.46
CA GLU A 64 -27.75 -1.58 5.48
C GLU A 64 -27.06 -1.41 4.11
N GLU A 65 -26.87 -0.18 3.64
CA GLU A 65 -26.13 0.10 2.40
C GLU A 65 -24.69 -0.40 2.47
N ALA A 66 -24.00 -0.18 3.59
CA ALA A 66 -22.64 -0.66 3.78
C ALA A 66 -22.58 -2.20 3.81
N ARG A 67 -23.57 -2.86 4.42
CA ARG A 67 -23.67 -4.31 4.46
C ARG A 67 -23.93 -4.92 3.08
N GLU A 68 -24.81 -4.31 2.28
CA GLU A 68 -25.06 -4.73 0.89
C GLU A 68 -23.81 -4.59 0.04
N TYR A 69 -23.09 -3.49 0.20
CA TYR A 69 -21.81 -3.30 -0.48
C TYR A 69 -20.77 -4.34 -0.05
N ALA A 70 -20.59 -4.55 1.25
CA ALA A 70 -19.65 -5.53 1.77
C ALA A 70 -19.96 -6.93 1.22
N ALA A 71 -21.23 -7.34 1.14
CA ALA A 71 -21.63 -8.60 0.53
C ALA A 71 -21.21 -8.69 -0.96
N SER A 72 -21.23 -7.59 -1.69
CA SER A 72 -20.79 -7.53 -3.09
C SER A 72 -19.26 -7.56 -3.28
N ALA A 73 -18.49 -7.23 -2.23
CA ALA A 73 -17.02 -7.11 -2.30
C ALA A 73 -16.32 -8.44 -2.65
N LYS A 74 -16.99 -9.58 -2.43
CA LYS A 74 -16.52 -10.91 -2.83
C LYS A 74 -16.18 -10.97 -4.33
N LYS A 75 -16.98 -10.35 -5.19
CA LYS A 75 -16.74 -10.28 -6.65
C LYS A 75 -15.43 -9.56 -6.99
N ASP A 76 -15.03 -8.64 -6.14
CA ASP A 76 -13.78 -7.90 -6.23
C ASP A 76 -12.62 -8.60 -5.49
N LEU A 77 -12.82 -9.85 -5.05
CA LEU A 77 -11.83 -10.62 -4.30
C LEU A 77 -11.35 -9.91 -3.03
N VAL A 78 -12.26 -9.21 -2.37
CA VAL A 78 -12.03 -8.56 -1.08
C VAL A 78 -12.86 -9.28 -0.02
N ASP A 79 -12.30 -9.44 1.19
CA ASP A 79 -13.04 -10.06 2.30
C ASP A 79 -14.22 -9.18 2.72
N PRO A 80 -15.48 -9.66 2.57
CA PRO A 80 -16.66 -8.91 2.96
C PRO A 80 -16.71 -8.54 4.45
N ASN A 81 -16.15 -9.39 5.32
CA ASN A 81 -16.18 -9.18 6.76
C ASN A 81 -15.19 -8.09 7.17
N VAL A 82 -13.99 -8.06 6.57
CA VAL A 82 -13.03 -6.95 6.74
C VAL A 82 -13.61 -5.65 6.19
N THR A 83 -14.27 -5.69 5.02
CA THR A 83 -14.91 -4.52 4.41
C THR A 83 -15.97 -3.94 5.34
N LEU A 84 -16.90 -4.77 5.83
CA LEU A 84 -17.95 -4.31 6.74
C LEU A 84 -17.38 -3.77 8.05
N ALA A 85 -16.38 -4.43 8.64
CA ALA A 85 -15.72 -3.96 9.86
C ALA A 85 -15.09 -2.57 9.66
N VAL A 86 -14.44 -2.33 8.52
CA VAL A 86 -13.90 -1.01 8.17
C VAL A 86 -15.02 0.03 8.06
N ASP A 87 -16.09 -0.28 7.34
CA ASP A 87 -17.17 0.68 7.08
C ASP A 87 -17.93 1.06 8.35
N VAL A 88 -18.20 0.09 9.22
CA VAL A 88 -18.95 0.32 10.48
C VAL A 88 -18.14 1.17 11.47
N HIS A 89 -16.84 0.97 11.56
CA HIS A 89 -15.98 1.71 12.51
C HIS A 89 -15.37 2.99 11.92
N ALA A 90 -15.66 3.30 10.64
CA ALA A 90 -15.10 4.41 9.91
C ALA A 90 -15.32 5.77 10.59
N TYR A 91 -16.56 6.05 10.99
CA TYR A 91 -16.93 7.36 11.56
C TYR A 91 -16.34 7.60 12.96
N GLU A 92 -16.10 6.55 13.73
CA GLU A 92 -15.37 6.67 15.02
C GLU A 92 -13.94 7.15 14.79
N ARG A 93 -13.27 6.65 13.75
CA ARG A 93 -11.90 7.07 13.42
C ARG A 93 -11.81 8.49 12.93
N VAL A 94 -12.89 9.00 12.31
CA VAL A 94 -13.01 10.43 11.98
C VAL A 94 -13.01 11.28 13.26
N LYS A 95 -13.76 10.88 14.28
CA LYS A 95 -13.76 11.56 15.59
C LYS A 95 -12.40 11.54 16.28
N ASP A 96 -11.71 10.39 16.24
CA ASP A 96 -10.34 10.32 16.76
C ASP A 96 -9.39 11.28 16.04
N LEU A 97 -9.49 11.40 14.71
CA LEU A 97 -8.70 12.37 13.96
C LEU A 97 -9.01 13.82 14.39
N GLU A 98 -10.27 14.15 14.67
CA GLU A 98 -10.65 15.45 15.22
C GLU A 98 -10.03 15.68 16.61
N GLU A 99 -10.07 14.68 17.50
CA GLU A 99 -9.41 14.75 18.82
C GLU A 99 -7.89 14.98 18.70
N PHE A 100 -7.27 14.42 17.67
CA PHE A 100 -5.86 14.66 17.38
C PHE A 100 -5.60 16.04 16.76
N GLY A 101 -6.67 16.80 16.51
CA GLY A 101 -6.64 18.16 15.99
C GLY A 101 -6.57 18.25 14.45
N VAL A 102 -6.94 17.19 13.72
CA VAL A 102 -7.09 17.24 12.26
C VAL A 102 -8.31 18.11 11.92
N PRO A 103 -8.22 19.13 11.06
CA PRO A 103 -9.31 20.06 10.78
C PRO A 103 -10.25 19.49 9.73
N LEU A 104 -11.11 18.56 10.14
CA LEU A 104 -12.06 17.88 9.25
C LEU A 104 -13.31 18.71 8.96
N ARG A 105 -13.57 19.76 9.75
CA ARG A 105 -14.76 20.62 9.62
C ARG A 105 -14.46 21.92 8.92
N GLU A 106 -15.47 22.46 8.27
CA GLU A 106 -15.52 23.82 7.77
C GLU A 106 -15.62 24.83 8.95
N ASP A 107 -15.45 26.12 8.65
CA ASP A 107 -15.47 27.19 9.67
C ASP A 107 -16.82 27.31 10.40
N ASP A 108 -17.92 26.84 9.79
CA ASP A 108 -19.26 26.81 10.38
C ASP A 108 -19.54 25.55 11.24
N GLY A 109 -18.56 24.66 11.35
CA GLY A 109 -18.64 23.41 12.10
C GLY A 109 -19.25 22.23 11.33
N SER A 110 -19.67 22.41 10.09
CA SER A 110 -20.19 21.35 9.23
C SER A 110 -19.05 20.53 8.61
N TYR A 111 -19.36 19.32 8.09
CA TYR A 111 -18.47 18.60 7.19
C TYR A 111 -18.76 18.96 5.75
N PHE A 112 -17.76 19.11 4.92
CA PHE A 112 -17.93 19.15 3.47
C PHE A 112 -17.96 17.73 2.93
N ILE A 113 -19.19 17.19 2.81
CA ILE A 113 -19.42 15.81 2.36
C ILE A 113 -19.77 15.81 0.88
N TRP A 114 -19.14 14.90 0.14
CA TRP A 114 -19.54 14.57 -1.22
C TRP A 114 -19.63 13.06 -1.40
N ARG A 115 -20.48 12.62 -2.32
CA ARG A 115 -20.73 11.21 -2.63
C ARG A 115 -20.56 10.98 -4.12
N ILE A 116 -19.89 9.90 -4.47
CA ILE A 116 -19.87 9.38 -5.83
C ILE A 116 -21.04 8.40 -5.91
N PRO A 117 -22.05 8.62 -6.78
CA PRO A 117 -23.28 7.80 -6.81
C PRO A 117 -23.04 6.30 -6.97
N GLU A 118 -21.99 5.93 -7.72
CA GLU A 118 -21.63 4.54 -7.98
C GLU A 118 -20.73 3.91 -6.90
N ARG A 119 -20.44 4.66 -5.83
CA ARG A 119 -19.63 4.19 -4.70
C ARG A 119 -20.43 4.17 -3.41
N HIS A 120 -20.23 3.11 -2.65
CA HIS A 120 -20.89 2.90 -1.36
C HIS A 120 -20.13 3.51 -0.19
N PHE A 121 -19.52 4.68 -0.42
CA PHE A 121 -18.89 5.49 0.61
C PHE A 121 -19.07 6.97 0.29
N CYS A 122 -19.08 7.80 1.31
CA CYS A 122 -18.95 9.24 1.18
C CYS A 122 -17.52 9.69 1.51
N CYS A 123 -17.18 10.89 1.08
CA CYS A 123 -15.91 11.52 1.40
C CYS A 123 -16.14 12.80 2.19
N ILE A 124 -15.38 13.01 3.25
CA ILE A 124 -15.26 14.32 3.91
C ILE A 124 -14.00 14.97 3.36
N SER A 125 -14.15 16.11 2.69
CA SER A 125 -13.02 16.89 2.20
C SER A 125 -12.50 17.84 3.27
N TYR A 126 -11.17 17.99 3.37
CA TYR A 126 -10.54 18.83 4.39
C TYR A 126 -9.10 19.24 4.02
N ARG A 127 -8.51 20.16 4.78
CA ARG A 127 -7.11 20.60 4.61
C ARG A 127 -6.15 19.69 5.36
N GLY A 128 -5.76 18.59 4.73
CA GLY A 128 -5.02 17.51 5.35
C GLY A 128 -3.51 17.57 5.31
N VAL A 129 -2.87 18.72 4.98
CA VAL A 129 -1.40 18.86 4.85
C VAL A 129 -0.65 18.44 6.13
N ASP A 130 -1.23 18.67 7.30
CA ASP A 130 -0.63 18.36 8.59
C ASP A 130 -1.22 17.13 9.30
N THR A 131 -2.08 16.37 8.63
CA THR A 131 -2.72 15.16 9.20
C THR A 131 -1.68 14.24 9.84
N LYS A 132 -0.64 13.88 9.11
CA LYS A 132 0.40 12.99 9.61
C LYS A 132 1.20 13.57 10.79
N VAL A 133 1.45 14.89 10.77
CA VAL A 133 2.14 15.57 11.87
C VAL A 133 1.31 15.52 13.14
N LYS A 134 0.01 15.77 13.04
CA LYS A 134 -0.92 15.75 14.18
C LYS A 134 -1.06 14.34 14.76
N LEU A 135 -1.21 13.35 13.90
CA LEU A 135 -1.25 11.94 14.29
C LEU A 135 0.06 11.49 14.95
N GLY A 136 1.22 11.87 14.40
CA GLY A 136 2.52 11.59 15.03
C GLY A 136 2.63 12.18 16.43
N LYS A 137 2.15 13.43 16.61
CA LYS A 137 2.09 14.07 17.94
C LYS A 137 1.13 13.35 18.91
N ALA A 138 0.05 12.73 18.40
CA ALA A 138 -0.84 11.93 19.23
C ALA A 138 -0.13 10.67 19.75
N VAL A 139 0.65 9.99 18.92
CA VAL A 139 1.50 8.85 19.36
C VAL A 139 2.53 9.28 20.38
N GLU A 140 3.21 10.41 20.18
CA GLU A 140 4.23 10.95 21.11
C GLU A 140 3.67 11.26 22.52
N LYS A 141 2.36 11.46 22.66
CA LYS A 141 1.69 11.64 23.96
C LYS A 141 1.42 10.34 24.69
N THR A 142 1.62 9.19 24.07
CA THR A 142 1.44 7.85 24.66
C THR A 142 2.73 7.36 25.29
N THR A 143 2.68 6.15 25.88
CA THR A 143 3.87 5.47 26.42
C THR A 143 4.69 4.72 25.37
N THR A 144 4.33 4.84 24.08
CA THR A 144 4.99 4.15 22.97
C THR A 144 6.45 4.58 22.83
N LYS A 145 7.36 3.60 22.78
CA LYS A 145 8.77 3.82 22.42
C LYS A 145 8.91 3.88 20.90
N ILE A 146 9.31 5.03 20.38
CA ILE A 146 9.40 5.30 18.95
C ILE A 146 10.85 5.11 18.49
N PHE A 147 11.04 4.29 17.44
CA PHE A 147 12.32 4.01 16.79
C PHE A 147 12.26 4.51 15.35
N GLU A 148 12.54 5.80 15.17
CA GLU A 148 12.65 6.40 13.85
C GLU A 148 13.89 5.91 13.10
N ARG A 149 13.86 5.99 11.76
CA ARG A 149 14.94 5.53 10.87
C ARG A 149 15.31 4.07 11.10
N THR A 150 14.33 3.28 11.53
CA THR A 150 14.51 1.86 11.83
C THR A 150 13.60 1.03 10.91
N MET A 151 14.22 0.34 9.97
CA MET A 151 13.57 -0.58 9.04
C MET A 151 13.44 -1.95 9.70
N GLY A 152 12.23 -2.54 9.73
CA GLY A 152 12.09 -3.97 10.01
C GLY A 152 12.68 -4.78 8.85
N VAL A 153 13.57 -5.71 9.13
CA VAL A 153 14.29 -6.47 8.08
C VAL A 153 14.02 -7.96 8.10
N GLU A 154 13.71 -8.53 9.28
CA GLU A 154 13.35 -9.95 9.40
C GLU A 154 12.49 -10.20 10.63
N LEU A 155 11.52 -11.11 10.54
CA LEU A 155 10.71 -11.57 11.68
C LEU A 155 11.46 -12.66 12.46
N ILE A 156 11.35 -12.62 13.77
CA ILE A 156 11.92 -13.63 14.67
C ILE A 156 10.84 -14.65 14.99
N LYS A 157 11.11 -15.93 14.73
CA LYS A 157 10.19 -17.04 14.97
C LYS A 157 10.72 -18.00 16.01
N GLU A 158 9.80 -18.54 16.80
CA GLU A 158 10.05 -19.64 17.74
C GLU A 158 8.79 -20.50 17.90
N GLY A 159 8.93 -21.80 17.80
CA GLY A 159 7.82 -22.73 17.98
C GLY A 159 6.63 -22.50 17.05
N GLY A 160 6.88 -22.08 15.79
CA GLY A 160 5.84 -21.82 14.79
C GLY A 160 5.13 -20.47 14.94
N ARG A 161 5.50 -19.63 15.91
CA ARG A 161 4.93 -18.28 16.13
C ARG A 161 5.96 -17.18 15.89
N VAL A 162 5.50 -15.98 15.59
CA VAL A 162 6.33 -14.77 15.56
C VAL A 162 6.47 -14.24 17.01
N ILE A 163 7.73 -13.98 17.40
CA ILE A 163 8.12 -13.45 18.72
C ILE A 163 8.86 -12.12 18.63
N GLY A 164 8.72 -11.42 17.50
CA GLY A 164 9.33 -10.12 17.28
C GLY A 164 9.96 -9.95 15.92
N ALA A 165 10.88 -8.98 15.80
CA ALA A 165 11.59 -8.69 14.55
C ALA A 165 12.97 -8.07 14.81
N VAL A 166 13.84 -8.14 13.79
CA VAL A 166 15.09 -7.37 13.75
C VAL A 166 14.84 -6.06 13.02
N GLY A 167 15.25 -4.96 13.62
CA GLY A 167 15.26 -3.63 13.04
C GLY A 167 16.67 -3.16 12.72
N LEU A 168 16.85 -2.59 11.51
CA LEU A 168 18.07 -1.96 11.05
C LEU A 168 17.93 -0.44 11.11
N ASN A 169 18.78 0.24 11.86
CA ASN A 169 18.86 1.70 11.80
C ASN A 169 19.52 2.14 10.49
N THR A 170 18.75 2.87 9.67
CA THR A 170 19.14 3.24 8.29
C THR A 170 20.26 4.29 8.23
N ARG A 171 20.67 4.85 9.37
CA ARG A 171 21.75 5.85 9.47
C ARG A 171 23.00 5.33 10.13
N SER A 172 22.85 4.61 11.25
CA SER A 172 24.00 4.05 11.97
C SER A 172 24.40 2.64 11.52
N GLY A 173 23.49 1.89 10.89
CA GLY A 173 23.68 0.47 10.56
C GLY A 173 23.52 -0.46 11.77
N GLU A 174 23.15 0.08 12.93
CA GLU A 174 22.94 -0.69 14.15
C GLU A 174 21.72 -1.59 14.03
N LEU A 175 21.88 -2.87 14.37
CA LEU A 175 20.82 -3.85 14.45
C LEU A 175 20.27 -3.95 15.87
N THR A 176 18.95 -3.97 15.99
CA THR A 176 18.22 -4.17 17.24
C THR A 176 17.22 -5.30 17.08
N ALA A 177 17.29 -6.30 17.95
CA ALA A 177 16.27 -7.33 18.06
C ALA A 177 15.15 -6.85 18.99
N PHE A 178 13.94 -6.73 18.47
CA PHE A 178 12.74 -6.41 19.23
C PHE A 178 12.02 -7.73 19.56
N ILE A 179 12.05 -8.13 20.82
CA ILE A 179 11.37 -9.34 21.30
C ILE A 179 10.00 -8.93 21.81
N ALA A 180 8.95 -9.45 21.20
CA ALA A 180 7.58 -9.04 21.45
C ALA A 180 6.64 -10.24 21.59
N LYS A 181 5.56 -10.06 22.35
CA LYS A 181 4.49 -11.05 22.44
C LYS A 181 3.65 -11.10 21.15
N ALA A 182 3.43 -9.95 20.53
CA ALA A 182 2.73 -9.83 19.24
C ALA A 182 3.37 -8.75 18.38
N THR A 183 3.33 -8.95 17.05
CA THR A 183 3.87 -8.03 16.04
C THR A 183 2.78 -7.64 15.05
N ILE A 184 2.64 -6.34 14.77
CA ILE A 184 1.68 -5.78 13.82
C ILE A 184 2.43 -5.15 12.65
N LEU A 185 2.20 -5.64 11.45
CA LEU A 185 2.78 -5.12 10.20
C LEU A 185 1.91 -4.00 9.64
N CYS A 186 2.50 -2.80 9.47
CA CYS A 186 1.82 -1.58 9.04
C CYS A 186 2.65 -0.78 8.01
N THR A 187 3.38 -1.45 7.11
CA THR A 187 4.36 -0.79 6.23
C THR A 187 3.77 -0.19 4.96
N GLY A 188 2.47 -0.39 4.74
CA GLY A 188 1.78 0.12 3.57
C GLY A 188 1.94 -0.78 2.33
N GLU A 189 1.47 -0.29 1.19
CA GLU A 189 1.52 -0.97 -0.10
C GLU A 189 2.92 -1.01 -0.72
N THR A 190 3.19 -1.99 -1.58
CA THR A 190 4.47 -2.13 -2.29
C THR A 190 4.52 -1.26 -3.53
N THR A 191 5.34 -0.21 -3.53
CA THR A 191 5.37 0.83 -4.57
C THR A 191 6.59 0.76 -5.49
N ARG A 192 7.64 0.02 -5.12
CA ARG A 192 8.92 -0.01 -5.85
C ARG A 192 9.13 -1.27 -6.69
N GLN A 193 8.05 -1.78 -7.33
CA GLN A 193 8.14 -2.88 -8.28
C GLN A 193 8.25 -2.42 -9.73
N TYR A 194 7.81 -1.18 -10.03
CA TYR A 194 7.74 -0.63 -11.38
C TYR A 194 8.57 0.64 -11.52
N ILE A 195 8.93 0.96 -12.77
CA ILE A 195 9.52 2.24 -13.16
C ILE A 195 8.41 3.12 -13.75
N ALA A 196 8.26 4.33 -13.23
CA ALA A 196 7.32 5.29 -13.78
C ALA A 196 7.81 5.87 -15.12
N PRO A 197 6.91 6.25 -16.06
CA PRO A 197 7.29 6.70 -17.39
C PRO A 197 8.18 7.96 -17.45
N ASP A 198 8.18 8.79 -16.40
CA ASP A 198 8.92 10.06 -16.34
C ASP A 198 9.91 10.14 -15.17
N GLY A 199 10.21 9.01 -14.54
CA GLY A 199 11.18 8.95 -13.45
C GLY A 199 11.26 7.58 -12.78
N PRO A 200 12.23 7.39 -11.88
CA PRO A 200 12.46 6.07 -11.27
C PRO A 200 11.38 5.68 -10.25
N PHE A 201 10.52 6.60 -9.84
CA PHE A 201 9.49 6.37 -8.83
C PHE A 201 8.13 6.91 -9.29
N ASN A 202 7.04 6.23 -8.88
CA ASN A 202 5.72 6.79 -9.02
C ASN A 202 5.56 8.08 -8.19
N THR A 203 4.59 8.88 -8.54
CA THR A 203 4.35 10.18 -7.90
C THR A 203 3.19 10.14 -6.89
N TYR A 204 2.55 8.99 -6.71
CA TYR A 204 1.33 8.84 -5.92
C TYR A 204 1.59 8.42 -4.47
N PHE A 205 2.37 7.34 -4.27
CA PHE A 205 2.66 6.81 -2.94
C PHE A 205 4.11 7.00 -2.53
N SER A 206 4.40 6.72 -1.26
CA SER A 206 5.76 6.81 -0.74
C SER A 206 6.72 5.87 -1.47
N PRO A 207 7.81 6.37 -2.07
CA PRO A 207 8.79 5.52 -2.75
C PRO A 207 9.65 4.70 -1.79
N THR A 208 9.43 4.80 -0.48
CA THR A 208 10.17 4.02 0.53
C THR A 208 9.55 2.65 0.80
N ASN A 209 8.36 2.39 0.26
CA ASN A 209 7.64 1.13 0.46
C ASN A 209 8.12 0.09 -0.54
N THR A 210 8.89 -0.88 -0.07
CA THR A 210 9.60 -1.88 -0.89
C THR A 210 9.07 -3.31 -0.74
N GLY A 211 7.95 -3.49 -0.05
CA GLY A 211 7.37 -4.81 0.21
C GLY A 211 8.01 -5.52 1.39
N ASP A 212 8.66 -4.79 2.29
CA ASP A 212 9.44 -5.38 3.37
C ASP A 212 8.60 -6.22 4.32
N ALA A 213 7.42 -5.73 4.73
CA ALA A 213 6.55 -6.49 5.63
C ALA A 213 5.90 -7.69 4.95
N GLU A 214 5.48 -7.53 3.71
CA GLU A 214 4.88 -8.61 2.91
C GLU A 214 5.87 -9.76 2.73
N THR A 215 7.12 -9.44 2.40
CA THR A 215 8.16 -10.46 2.23
C THR A 215 8.61 -11.06 3.56
N MET A 216 8.68 -10.28 4.63
CA MET A 216 8.91 -10.81 5.98
C MET A 216 7.77 -11.75 6.40
N ALA A 217 6.50 -11.40 6.16
CA ALA A 217 5.35 -12.25 6.45
C ALA A 217 5.41 -13.56 5.66
N TYR A 218 5.70 -13.49 4.34
CA TYR A 218 5.88 -14.65 3.50
C TYR A 218 7.02 -15.56 4.00
N ARG A 219 8.21 -14.99 4.31
CA ARG A 219 9.33 -15.75 4.86
C ARG A 219 9.01 -16.37 6.23
N ALA A 220 8.13 -15.72 7.01
CA ALA A 220 7.64 -16.27 8.26
C ALA A 220 6.60 -17.39 8.09
N GLY A 221 6.10 -17.65 6.87
CA GLY A 221 5.12 -18.68 6.54
C GLY A 221 3.68 -18.19 6.54
N ALA A 222 3.45 -16.87 6.47
CA ALA A 222 2.11 -16.33 6.30
C ALA A 222 1.60 -16.58 4.87
N LYS A 223 0.31 -16.89 4.76
CA LYS A 223 -0.37 -16.97 3.47
C LYS A 223 -0.49 -15.59 2.85
N MET A 224 -0.14 -15.48 1.57
CA MET A 224 -0.21 -14.24 0.79
C MET A 224 -1.31 -14.34 -0.25
N VAL A 225 -2.07 -13.27 -0.46
CA VAL A 225 -3.19 -13.24 -1.43
C VAL A 225 -3.16 -11.99 -2.29
N ASN A 226 -3.84 -12.07 -3.44
CA ASN A 226 -4.00 -10.97 -4.39
C ASN A 226 -2.68 -10.38 -4.91
N MET A 227 -1.60 -11.19 -4.90
CA MET A 227 -0.27 -10.76 -5.34
C MET A 227 -0.20 -10.42 -6.84
N GLU A 228 -1.17 -10.87 -7.64
CA GLU A 228 -1.26 -10.65 -9.09
C GLU A 228 -1.85 -9.30 -9.49
N PHE A 229 -2.51 -8.58 -8.56
CA PHE A 229 -3.21 -7.33 -8.88
C PHE A 229 -2.29 -6.12 -8.82
N LEU A 230 -2.47 -5.24 -9.81
CA LEU A 230 -1.79 -3.96 -9.93
C LEU A 230 -2.75 -2.82 -9.58
N TYR A 231 -2.22 -1.76 -9.01
CA TYR A 231 -2.87 -0.47 -8.96
C TYR A 231 -2.11 0.52 -9.83
N TRP A 232 -2.73 0.91 -10.93
CA TRP A 232 -2.25 1.97 -11.81
C TRP A 232 -3.26 3.10 -11.83
N ASP A 233 -2.78 4.33 -11.83
CA ASP A 233 -3.65 5.50 -11.86
C ASP A 233 -3.13 6.53 -12.86
N TYR A 234 -4.03 7.40 -13.33
CA TYR A 234 -3.67 8.49 -14.21
C TYR A 234 -3.35 9.73 -13.38
N VAL A 235 -2.26 10.39 -13.74
CA VAL A 235 -1.73 11.56 -13.05
C VAL A 235 -1.26 12.60 -14.08
N THR A 236 -1.08 13.85 -13.64
CA THR A 236 -0.44 14.86 -14.48
C THR A 236 1.04 14.58 -14.68
N VAL A 237 1.54 14.84 -15.88
CA VAL A 237 2.95 14.70 -16.21
C VAL A 237 3.77 15.71 -15.40
N ARG A 238 4.74 15.22 -14.62
CA ARG A 238 5.72 16.03 -13.86
C ARG A 238 5.13 16.98 -12.82
N ALA A 239 3.93 16.73 -12.34
CA ALA A 239 3.30 17.58 -11.33
C ALA A 239 3.79 17.36 -9.89
N GLY A 240 4.77 16.50 -9.70
CA GLY A 240 5.38 16.29 -8.39
C GLY A 240 4.43 15.74 -7.33
N GLY A 241 3.80 14.62 -7.61
CA GLY A 241 3.08 13.82 -6.62
C GLY A 241 1.64 14.24 -6.40
N GLY A 242 0.81 14.22 -7.38
CA GLY A 242 -0.60 14.44 -7.18
C GLY A 242 -1.44 13.84 -8.29
N ILE A 243 -2.48 13.15 -7.93
CA ILE A 243 -3.58 12.88 -8.82
C ILE A 243 -4.17 14.23 -9.20
N VAL A 244 -4.18 14.52 -10.50
CA VAL A 244 -5.09 15.51 -11.04
C VAL A 244 -6.42 14.81 -11.27
N GLY A 245 -7.16 14.67 -10.29
CA GLY A 245 -8.44 14.06 -10.37
C GLY A 245 -8.95 13.97 -8.98
N VAL A 246 -9.48 15.05 -8.49
CA VAL A 246 -10.45 14.91 -7.43
C VAL A 246 -11.54 14.07 -8.05
N LYS A 247 -11.62 12.83 -7.64
CA LYS A 247 -12.46 11.79 -8.27
C LYS A 247 -13.91 12.17 -8.59
N PRO A 248 -14.57 13.13 -7.91
CA PRO A 248 -15.86 13.66 -8.37
C PRO A 248 -15.80 14.41 -9.70
N PHE A 249 -14.64 14.97 -10.04
CA PHE A 249 -14.46 15.81 -11.24
C PHE A 249 -13.85 15.06 -12.42
N ASP A 250 -13.37 13.85 -12.21
CA ASP A 250 -12.84 12.96 -13.25
C ASP A 250 -13.83 12.75 -14.40
N LYS A 251 -15.12 12.80 -14.08
CA LYS A 251 -16.22 12.56 -15.00
C LYS A 251 -16.63 13.81 -15.79
N MET A 252 -16.10 14.98 -15.44
CA MET A 252 -16.50 16.24 -16.05
C MET A 252 -15.61 16.64 -17.25
N GLY A 253 -14.40 16.10 -17.32
CA GLY A 253 -13.48 16.39 -18.39
C GLY A 253 -13.46 15.32 -19.48
N LYS A 254 -12.88 15.65 -20.63
CA LYS A 254 -12.65 14.73 -21.73
C LYS A 254 -11.23 14.22 -21.68
N LEU A 255 -11.02 12.91 -21.81
CA LEU A 255 -9.71 12.35 -22.10
C LEU A 255 -9.49 12.36 -23.60
N ILE A 256 -8.41 12.96 -24.06
CA ILE A 256 -8.08 13.03 -25.48
C ILE A 256 -6.65 12.54 -25.74
N ASN A 257 -6.40 11.98 -26.92
CA ASN A 257 -5.08 11.57 -27.35
C ASN A 257 -4.36 12.69 -28.14
N ARG A 258 -3.12 12.40 -28.60
CA ARG A 258 -2.30 13.35 -29.37
C ARG A 258 -2.96 13.85 -30.68
N ASN A 259 -3.89 13.07 -31.22
CA ASN A 259 -4.58 13.42 -32.46
C ASN A 259 -5.82 14.31 -32.22
N GLY A 260 -6.17 14.58 -30.94
CA GLY A 260 -7.38 15.31 -30.57
C GLY A 260 -8.64 14.44 -30.51
N GLU A 261 -8.49 13.12 -30.63
CA GLU A 261 -9.61 12.18 -30.55
C GLU A 261 -10.06 12.04 -29.11
N VAL A 262 -11.37 12.17 -28.87
CA VAL A 262 -11.97 11.99 -27.55
C VAL A 262 -12.10 10.50 -27.28
N LEU A 263 -11.48 10.05 -26.19
CA LEU A 263 -11.37 8.65 -25.83
C LEU A 263 -12.48 8.19 -24.87
N LEU A 264 -12.97 9.12 -24.06
CA LEU A 264 -13.99 8.86 -23.04
C LEU A 264 -15.03 9.97 -23.03
N ASN A 265 -16.30 9.60 -23.15
CA ASN A 265 -17.43 10.52 -23.21
C ASN A 265 -18.44 10.31 -22.07
N THR A 266 -18.44 9.14 -21.42
CA THR A 266 -19.46 8.78 -20.42
C THR A 266 -18.83 8.44 -19.06
N PRO A 267 -19.59 8.60 -17.96
CA PRO A 267 -19.14 8.18 -16.63
C PRO A 267 -18.81 6.68 -16.55
N GLU A 268 -19.57 5.82 -17.21
CA GLU A 268 -19.35 4.37 -17.23
C GLU A 268 -18.00 4.01 -17.88
N GLU A 269 -17.62 4.72 -18.94
CA GLU A 269 -16.33 4.55 -19.59
C GLU A 269 -15.17 4.95 -18.67
N SER A 270 -15.42 5.78 -17.66
CA SER A 270 -14.38 6.22 -16.70
C SER A 270 -13.79 5.05 -15.91
N ILE A 271 -14.54 3.96 -15.74
CA ILE A 271 -14.06 2.72 -15.12
C ILE A 271 -12.90 2.13 -15.93
N MET A 272 -12.98 2.21 -17.27
CA MET A 272 -11.97 1.65 -18.16
C MET A 272 -10.84 2.63 -18.51
N ARG A 273 -10.75 3.79 -17.86
CA ARG A 273 -9.82 4.87 -18.22
C ARG A 273 -8.36 4.41 -18.27
N CYS A 274 -7.88 3.73 -17.26
CA CYS A 274 -6.49 3.26 -17.23
C CYS A 274 -6.21 2.24 -18.33
N PHE A 275 -7.15 1.35 -18.63
CA PHE A 275 -7.04 0.42 -19.75
C PHE A 275 -6.97 1.14 -21.10
N ILE A 276 -7.85 2.10 -21.33
CA ILE A 276 -7.88 2.90 -22.56
C ILE A 276 -6.60 3.70 -22.70
N MET A 277 -6.14 4.36 -21.63
CA MET A 277 -4.87 5.09 -21.64
C MET A 277 -3.69 4.19 -21.98
N GLN A 278 -3.61 3.00 -21.39
CA GLN A 278 -2.53 2.06 -21.67
C GLN A 278 -2.56 1.57 -23.12
N LYS A 279 -3.75 1.31 -23.65
CA LYS A 279 -3.92 0.96 -25.08
C LYS A 279 -3.41 2.08 -26.00
N GLU A 280 -3.80 3.32 -25.74
CA GLU A 280 -3.34 4.48 -26.52
C GLU A 280 -1.81 4.66 -26.44
N ILE A 281 -1.20 4.43 -25.28
CA ILE A 281 0.26 4.49 -25.11
C ILE A 281 0.96 3.43 -25.96
N ILE A 282 0.50 2.18 -25.93
CA ILE A 282 1.10 1.07 -26.70
C ILE A 282 0.93 1.27 -28.19
N GLU A 283 -0.22 1.79 -28.62
CA GLU A 283 -0.50 2.08 -30.04
C GLU A 283 0.17 3.38 -30.54
N GLY A 284 1.01 4.03 -29.70
CA GLY A 284 1.81 5.19 -30.07
C GLY A 284 1.03 6.50 -30.22
N ARG A 285 -0.19 6.59 -29.63
CA ARG A 285 -1.03 7.78 -29.67
C ARG A 285 -0.90 8.68 -28.42
N SER A 286 0.13 8.48 -27.62
CA SER A 286 0.54 9.45 -26.57
C SER A 286 1.27 10.66 -27.17
N PRO A 287 1.32 11.84 -26.50
CA PRO A 287 0.80 12.11 -25.16
C PRO A 287 -0.71 12.18 -25.08
N LEU A 288 -1.24 11.90 -23.87
CA LEU A 288 -2.65 12.01 -23.54
C LEU A 288 -2.91 13.30 -22.78
N TYR A 289 -4.12 13.81 -22.88
CA TYR A 289 -4.49 15.07 -22.24
C TYR A 289 -5.86 14.99 -21.59
N TRP A 290 -6.02 15.69 -20.49
CA TRP A 290 -7.31 15.98 -19.89
C TRP A 290 -7.77 17.37 -20.33
N ASP A 291 -8.96 17.44 -20.92
CA ASP A 291 -9.58 18.66 -21.44
C ASP A 291 -10.74 19.07 -20.53
N LEU A 292 -10.53 20.16 -19.80
CA LEU A 292 -11.50 20.74 -18.86
C LEU A 292 -12.15 22.02 -19.39
N ARG A 293 -11.87 22.44 -20.63
CA ARG A 293 -12.26 23.75 -21.15
C ARG A 293 -13.78 23.96 -21.25
N ASP A 294 -14.53 22.89 -21.41
CA ASP A 294 -16.01 22.92 -21.46
C ASP A 294 -16.66 22.61 -20.10
N VAL A 295 -15.89 22.42 -19.05
CA VAL A 295 -16.43 22.13 -17.71
C VAL A 295 -17.00 23.40 -17.07
N PRO A 296 -18.18 23.35 -16.41
CA PRO A 296 -18.79 24.50 -15.75
C PRO A 296 -17.88 25.18 -14.72
N GLU A 297 -17.91 26.50 -14.67
CA GLU A 297 -17.01 27.30 -13.82
C GLU A 297 -17.10 26.94 -12.33
N ASP A 298 -18.29 26.59 -11.84
CA ASP A 298 -18.47 26.20 -10.43
C ASP A 298 -17.74 24.90 -10.10
N ALA A 299 -17.76 23.94 -11.03
CA ALA A 299 -17.01 22.69 -10.91
C ALA A 299 -15.47 22.94 -10.99
N LEU A 300 -15.03 23.84 -11.87
CA LEU A 300 -13.61 24.21 -11.95
C LEU A 300 -13.12 24.89 -10.66
N LYS A 301 -13.92 25.77 -10.05
CA LYS A 301 -13.59 26.40 -8.76
C LYS A 301 -13.50 25.38 -7.63
N MET A 302 -14.41 24.41 -7.61
CA MET A 302 -14.38 23.30 -6.66
C MET A 302 -13.12 22.46 -6.85
N TYR A 303 -12.77 22.13 -8.09
CA TYR A 303 -11.53 21.43 -8.44
C TYR A 303 -10.29 22.18 -7.96
N GLU A 304 -10.20 23.50 -8.20
CA GLU A 304 -9.08 24.32 -7.72
C GLU A 304 -8.98 24.38 -6.19
N ARG A 305 -10.12 24.34 -5.50
CA ARG A 305 -10.18 24.24 -4.04
C ARG A 305 -9.56 22.92 -3.55
N GLU A 306 -10.03 21.80 -4.10
CA GLU A 306 -9.56 20.47 -3.70
C GLU A 306 -8.07 20.27 -4.04
N MET A 307 -7.64 20.68 -5.23
CA MET A 307 -6.23 20.68 -5.61
C MET A 307 -5.35 21.52 -4.64
N SER A 308 -5.92 22.56 -4.03
CA SER A 308 -5.21 23.39 -3.04
C SER A 308 -5.14 22.72 -1.67
N ASN A 309 -6.08 21.84 -1.35
CA ASN A 309 -6.14 21.13 -0.07
C ASN A 309 -5.14 19.95 -0.02
N GLU A 310 -5.09 19.15 -1.07
CA GLU A 310 -4.24 17.95 -1.14
C GLU A 310 -2.83 18.28 -1.60
N TYR A 311 -2.73 18.96 -2.75
CA TYR A 311 -1.46 19.14 -3.44
C TYR A 311 -1.18 20.61 -3.80
N PRO A 312 -0.85 21.47 -2.84
CA PRO A 312 -0.48 22.85 -3.13
C PRO A 312 0.69 22.95 -4.11
N ILE A 313 1.55 21.92 -4.20
CA ILE A 313 2.63 21.82 -5.19
C ILE A 313 2.08 21.73 -6.62
N THR A 314 0.98 21.01 -6.87
CA THR A 314 0.34 20.92 -8.20
C THR A 314 -0.15 22.28 -8.66
N LYS A 315 -0.79 23.06 -7.77
CA LYS A 315 -1.22 24.42 -8.08
C LYS A 315 -0.04 25.35 -8.39
N GLN A 316 1.06 25.21 -7.64
CA GLN A 316 2.29 25.96 -7.89
C GLN A 316 2.93 25.57 -9.23
N TRP A 317 2.93 24.28 -9.56
CA TRP A 317 3.42 23.76 -10.84
C TRP A 317 2.61 24.28 -12.03
N PHE A 318 1.28 24.31 -11.93
CA PHE A 318 0.43 24.94 -12.96
C PHE A 318 0.77 26.42 -13.14
N LYS A 319 0.91 27.16 -12.03
CA LYS A 319 1.29 28.56 -12.07
C LYS A 319 2.67 28.79 -12.72
N GLN A 320 3.68 27.98 -12.35
CA GLN A 320 5.03 28.08 -12.93
C GLN A 320 5.08 27.78 -14.42
N ARG A 321 4.19 26.92 -14.90
CA ARG A 321 4.05 26.53 -16.32
C ARG A 321 3.06 27.40 -17.09
N ASN A 322 2.45 28.37 -16.44
CA ASN A 322 1.38 29.20 -17.03
C ASN A 322 0.23 28.34 -17.60
N LEU A 323 -0.09 27.24 -16.91
CA LEU A 323 -1.21 26.35 -17.26
C LEU A 323 -2.47 26.83 -16.54
N ASP A 324 -3.49 27.12 -17.35
CA ASP A 324 -4.85 27.45 -16.91
C ASP A 324 -5.78 26.31 -17.36
N ILE A 325 -6.41 25.61 -16.43
CA ILE A 325 -7.32 24.49 -16.71
C ILE A 325 -8.51 24.87 -17.59
N ARG A 326 -8.82 26.20 -17.67
CA ARG A 326 -9.90 26.73 -18.53
C ARG A 326 -9.47 26.95 -19.99
N LYS A 327 -8.16 26.91 -20.26
CA LYS A 327 -7.60 27.28 -21.57
C LYS A 327 -6.71 26.23 -22.16
N ASN A 328 -6.04 25.45 -21.32
CA ASN A 328 -4.99 24.54 -21.73
C ASN A 328 -5.42 23.08 -21.56
N LEU A 329 -4.94 22.25 -22.45
CA LEU A 329 -4.96 20.80 -22.26
C LEU A 329 -3.96 20.42 -21.17
N ILE A 330 -4.35 19.59 -20.21
CA ILE A 330 -3.51 19.14 -19.13
C ILE A 330 -2.86 17.81 -19.51
N PRO A 331 -1.53 17.74 -19.64
CA PRO A 331 -0.86 16.51 -20.04
C PRO A 331 -0.97 15.45 -18.95
N MET A 332 -1.40 14.25 -19.35
CA MET A 332 -1.65 13.11 -18.46
C MET A 332 -0.71 11.95 -18.79
N LYS A 333 -0.38 11.17 -17.79
CA LYS A 333 0.31 9.89 -17.91
C LYS A 333 -0.40 8.83 -17.08
N LEU A 334 -0.14 7.58 -17.39
CA LEU A 334 -0.49 6.45 -16.54
C LEU A 334 0.71 6.11 -15.64
N ASP A 335 0.49 6.06 -14.35
CA ASP A 335 1.53 5.84 -13.34
C ASP A 335 1.35 4.49 -12.63
N PRO A 336 2.36 3.61 -12.59
CA PRO A 336 2.30 2.37 -11.86
C PRO A 336 2.43 2.65 -10.35
N CYS A 337 1.32 2.67 -9.64
CA CYS A 337 1.28 3.11 -8.25
C CYS A 337 1.83 2.05 -7.29
N CYS A 338 1.27 0.84 -7.33
CA CYS A 338 1.72 -0.25 -6.45
C CYS A 338 1.20 -1.62 -6.92
N VAL A 339 1.73 -2.68 -6.32
CA VAL A 339 1.13 -4.02 -6.33
C VAL A 339 0.24 -4.16 -5.09
N MET A 340 -0.87 -4.88 -5.22
CA MET A 340 -2.00 -4.84 -4.31
C MET A 340 -2.08 -6.00 -3.32
N GLY A 341 -1.19 -7.00 -3.45
CA GLY A 341 -1.17 -8.19 -2.61
C GLY A 341 -0.59 -7.96 -1.22
N GLY A 342 -0.87 -8.89 -0.32
CA GLY A 342 -0.34 -8.86 1.04
C GLY A 342 -0.73 -10.10 1.84
N PRO A 343 -0.38 -10.15 3.14
CA PRO A 343 -0.79 -11.24 4.01
C PRO A 343 -2.31 -11.40 4.05
N LEU A 344 -2.77 -12.64 3.93
CA LEU A 344 -4.16 -13.00 4.20
C LEU A 344 -4.45 -12.77 5.68
N VAL A 345 -5.46 -11.97 5.97
CA VAL A 345 -5.93 -11.70 7.32
C VAL A 345 -7.43 -12.01 7.43
N ASP A 346 -7.86 -12.36 8.64
CA ASP A 346 -9.28 -12.45 8.99
C ASP A 346 -9.84 -11.06 9.42
N GLU A 347 -11.12 -11.01 9.78
CA GLU A 347 -11.78 -9.78 10.27
C GLU A 347 -11.20 -9.21 11.56
N ARG A 348 -10.36 -9.95 12.26
CA ARG A 348 -9.60 -9.53 13.45
C ARG A 348 -8.14 -9.18 13.12
N LEU A 349 -7.82 -9.08 11.82
CA LEU A 349 -6.51 -8.75 11.29
C LEU A 349 -5.38 -9.73 11.69
N ARG A 350 -5.72 -10.98 12.05
CA ARG A 350 -4.78 -12.05 12.33
C ARG A 350 -4.31 -12.68 11.02
N THR A 351 -3.01 -12.88 10.87
CA THR A 351 -2.45 -13.68 9.78
C THR A 351 -2.58 -15.18 10.08
N SER A 352 -2.16 -16.02 9.14
CA SER A 352 -2.07 -17.48 9.37
C SER A 352 -0.95 -17.88 10.37
N VAL A 353 -0.09 -16.94 10.77
CA VAL A 353 1.02 -17.19 11.71
C VAL A 353 0.68 -16.62 13.08
N PRO A 354 0.67 -17.45 14.15
CA PRO A 354 0.40 -16.97 15.50
C PRO A 354 1.35 -15.86 15.94
N GLY A 355 0.80 -14.85 16.62
CA GLY A 355 1.57 -13.68 17.08
C GLY A 355 1.85 -12.64 16.01
N LEU A 356 1.39 -12.86 14.77
CA LEU A 356 1.57 -11.94 13.64
C LEU A 356 0.23 -11.40 13.15
N TYR A 357 0.15 -10.07 13.05
CA TYR A 357 -0.99 -9.28 12.59
C TYR A 357 -0.56 -8.39 11.43
N ALA A 358 -1.50 -7.99 10.58
CA ALA A 358 -1.23 -6.99 9.55
C ALA A 358 -2.40 -6.01 9.44
N ALA A 359 -2.10 -4.73 9.16
CA ALA A 359 -3.11 -3.67 9.10
C ALA A 359 -2.77 -2.63 8.01
N GLY A 360 -3.80 -1.92 7.58
CA GLY A 360 -3.69 -0.93 6.51
C GLY A 360 -3.40 -1.56 5.17
N ALA A 361 -2.75 -0.80 4.30
CA ALA A 361 -2.46 -1.23 2.94
C ALA A 361 -1.36 -2.31 2.82
N THR A 362 -0.77 -2.73 3.93
CA THR A 362 0.06 -3.95 4.00
C THR A 362 -0.79 -5.20 3.76
N THR A 363 -2.09 -5.17 4.10
CA THR A 363 -3.05 -6.22 3.75
C THR A 363 -3.58 -6.02 2.33
N ALA A 364 -4.10 -7.08 1.72
CA ALA A 364 -4.74 -6.99 0.41
C ALA A 364 -6.11 -6.26 0.43
N PHE A 365 -6.65 -5.87 1.60
CA PHE A 365 -8.06 -5.54 1.78
C PHE A 365 -8.34 -4.12 2.27
N ALA A 366 -7.49 -3.53 3.12
CA ALA A 366 -7.79 -2.27 3.80
C ALA A 366 -6.93 -1.12 3.31
N ARG A 367 -7.54 -0.14 2.65
CA ARG A 367 -6.85 0.98 2.00
C ARG A 367 -7.41 2.33 2.42
N ALA A 368 -6.74 3.40 1.99
CA ALA A 368 -7.00 4.77 2.37
C ALA A 368 -6.85 5.04 3.89
N ILE A 369 -7.12 6.26 4.31
CA ILE A 369 -6.89 6.71 5.71
C ILE A 369 -7.76 5.93 6.68
N VAL A 370 -9.04 5.84 6.40
CA VAL A 370 -9.99 5.22 7.34
C VAL A 370 -9.80 3.72 7.40
N GLY A 371 -9.63 3.03 6.26
CA GLY A 371 -9.31 1.61 6.25
C GLY A 371 -8.04 1.30 7.05
N ALA A 372 -7.00 2.14 6.89
CA ALA A 372 -5.77 2.00 7.66
C ALA A 372 -5.97 2.27 9.16
N SER A 373 -6.76 3.30 9.53
CA SER A 373 -7.00 3.63 10.93
C SER A 373 -7.83 2.57 11.66
N VAL A 374 -8.92 2.08 11.04
CA VAL A 374 -9.77 1.04 11.59
C VAL A 374 -9.01 -0.27 11.76
N THR A 375 -8.32 -0.71 10.71
CA THR A 375 -7.58 -1.99 10.78
C THR A 375 -6.41 -1.92 11.75
N GLY A 376 -5.74 -0.76 11.87
CA GLY A 376 -4.71 -0.55 12.90
C GLY A 376 -5.27 -0.66 14.32
N ASP A 377 -6.44 -0.10 14.56
CA ASP A 377 -7.13 -0.15 15.86
C ASP A 377 -7.56 -1.59 16.22
N ILE A 378 -8.22 -2.30 15.30
CA ILE A 378 -8.66 -3.70 15.48
C ILE A 378 -7.45 -4.63 15.70
N ALA A 379 -6.41 -4.51 14.87
CA ALA A 379 -5.21 -5.34 15.02
C ALA A 379 -4.53 -5.13 16.38
N ALA A 380 -4.51 -3.90 16.89
CA ALA A 380 -3.94 -3.60 18.20
C ALA A 380 -4.78 -4.15 19.35
N GLU A 381 -6.10 -4.14 19.24
CA GLU A 381 -7.00 -4.74 20.22
C GLU A 381 -6.77 -6.24 20.32
N GLU A 382 -6.79 -6.94 19.19
CA GLU A 382 -6.56 -8.39 19.13
C GLU A 382 -5.14 -8.78 19.56
N ALA A 383 -4.14 -8.06 19.10
CA ALA A 383 -2.75 -8.27 19.52
C ALA A 383 -2.56 -8.05 21.03
N SER A 384 -3.25 -7.06 21.61
CA SER A 384 -3.21 -6.78 23.05
C SER A 384 -3.88 -7.88 23.87
N ALA A 385 -5.02 -8.42 23.39
CA ALA A 385 -5.69 -9.57 24.01
C ALA A 385 -4.78 -10.81 23.97
N TYR A 386 -4.19 -11.11 22.81
CA TYR A 386 -3.24 -12.22 22.67
C TYR A 386 -2.01 -12.04 23.58
N ALA A 387 -1.42 -10.85 23.62
CA ALA A 387 -0.27 -10.56 24.47
C ALA A 387 -0.56 -10.70 25.98
N SER A 388 -1.83 -10.52 26.38
CA SER A 388 -2.24 -10.73 27.78
C SER A 388 -2.31 -12.22 28.16
N ALA A 389 -2.54 -13.09 27.18
CA ALA A 389 -2.70 -14.53 27.39
C ALA A 389 -1.38 -15.31 27.42
N ILE A 390 -0.26 -14.68 27.00
CA ILE A 390 1.04 -15.36 26.88
C ILE A 390 2.15 -14.67 27.70
N GLY A 391 3.15 -15.46 28.09
CA GLY A 391 4.38 -14.95 28.71
C GLY A 391 5.27 -14.18 27.72
N GLN A 392 6.19 -13.38 28.25
CA GLN A 392 7.22 -12.72 27.44
C GLN A 392 8.15 -13.79 26.84
N PRO A 393 8.37 -13.81 25.51
CA PRO A 393 9.32 -14.76 24.92
C PRO A 393 10.75 -14.40 25.27
N GLU A 394 11.62 -15.39 25.25
CA GLU A 394 13.05 -15.21 25.41
C GLU A 394 13.72 -14.89 24.08
N ALA A 395 14.84 -14.18 24.13
CA ALA A 395 15.60 -13.85 22.92
C ALA A 395 16.41 -15.08 22.46
N PRO A 396 16.22 -15.57 21.22
CA PRO A 396 16.95 -16.73 20.71
C PRO A 396 18.38 -16.32 20.28
N GLU A 397 19.30 -16.11 21.22
CA GLU A 397 20.59 -15.47 20.99
C GLU A 397 21.45 -16.11 19.87
N ALA A 398 21.44 -17.45 19.76
CA ALA A 398 22.20 -18.15 18.71
C ALA A 398 21.65 -17.84 17.32
N TYR A 399 20.32 -17.79 17.17
CA TYR A 399 19.64 -17.40 15.94
C TYR A 399 19.92 -15.93 15.60
N LEU A 400 19.84 -15.04 16.60
CA LEU A 400 20.08 -13.60 16.43
C LEU A 400 21.52 -13.32 15.99
N ARG A 401 22.53 -14.04 16.49
CA ARG A 401 23.92 -13.90 16.04
C ARG A 401 24.08 -14.28 14.57
N ARG A 402 23.52 -15.42 14.15
CA ARG A 402 23.55 -15.83 12.74
C ARG A 402 22.88 -14.82 11.83
N LEU A 403 21.71 -14.34 12.24
CA LEU A 403 20.95 -13.34 11.47
C LEU A 403 21.70 -11.99 11.35
N GLU A 404 22.40 -11.57 12.41
CA GLU A 404 23.28 -10.40 12.37
C GLU A 404 24.42 -10.55 11.36
N GLU A 405 25.07 -11.71 11.32
CA GLU A 405 26.13 -12.02 10.36
C GLU A 405 25.58 -11.98 8.91
N GLU A 406 24.42 -12.59 8.66
CA GLU A 406 23.75 -12.61 7.35
C GLU A 406 23.34 -11.21 6.87
N ILE A 407 22.75 -10.40 7.75
CA ILE A 407 22.32 -9.03 7.40
C ILE A 407 23.54 -8.13 7.15
N CYS A 408 24.59 -8.24 7.97
CA CYS A 408 25.78 -7.39 7.88
C CYS A 408 26.80 -7.87 6.83
N ALA A 409 26.65 -9.06 6.27
CA ALA A 409 27.60 -9.61 5.29
C ALA A 409 27.94 -8.67 4.12
N PRO A 410 27.01 -7.86 3.57
CA PRO A 410 27.32 -6.89 2.50
C PRO A 410 28.38 -5.85 2.89
N LEU A 411 28.47 -5.46 4.17
CA LEU A 411 29.46 -4.49 4.66
C LEU A 411 30.91 -5.04 4.64
N ALA A 412 31.07 -6.36 4.73
CA ALA A 412 32.37 -7.00 4.75
C ALA A 412 32.94 -7.28 3.34
N ARG A 413 32.11 -7.20 2.30
CA ARG A 413 32.52 -7.48 0.92
C ARG A 413 33.19 -6.27 0.29
N ARG A 414 34.35 -6.48 -0.32
CA ARG A 414 35.13 -5.44 -1.03
C ARG A 414 34.67 -5.27 -2.49
N GLU A 415 34.21 -6.36 -3.09
CA GLU A 415 33.77 -6.42 -4.48
C GLU A 415 32.40 -7.09 -4.55
N GLY A 416 31.60 -6.70 -5.52
CA GLY A 416 30.27 -7.25 -5.75
C GLY A 416 29.34 -6.29 -6.46
N ILE A 417 28.05 -6.40 -6.21
CA ILE A 417 26.99 -5.70 -6.94
C ILE A 417 26.41 -4.58 -6.08
N ASN A 418 26.24 -3.41 -6.69
CA ASN A 418 25.53 -2.32 -6.05
C ASN A 418 24.03 -2.65 -5.94
N PRO A 419 23.41 -2.53 -4.78
CA PRO A 419 21.98 -2.86 -4.60
C PRO A 419 21.04 -2.07 -5.51
N LYS A 420 21.43 -0.84 -5.93
CA LYS A 420 20.63 -0.05 -6.87
C LYS A 420 20.61 -0.64 -8.28
N GLU A 421 21.72 -1.25 -8.72
CA GLU A 421 21.79 -1.90 -10.04
C GLU A 421 20.88 -3.12 -10.08
N LEU A 422 20.93 -3.95 -9.05
CA LEU A 422 20.04 -5.11 -8.94
C LEU A 422 18.57 -4.69 -8.85
N GLU A 423 18.24 -3.69 -7.99
CA GLU A 423 16.89 -3.16 -7.92
C GLU A 423 16.39 -2.65 -9.28
N LEU A 424 17.23 -1.88 -9.98
CA LEU A 424 16.84 -1.31 -11.29
C LEU A 424 16.58 -2.41 -12.31
N ALA A 425 17.46 -3.42 -12.39
CA ALA A 425 17.29 -4.55 -13.29
C ALA A 425 15.98 -5.34 -13.03
N VAL A 426 15.64 -5.58 -11.75
CA VAL A 426 14.38 -6.24 -11.40
C VAL A 426 13.19 -5.40 -11.78
N ARG A 427 13.23 -4.10 -11.50
CA ARG A 427 12.12 -3.19 -11.80
C ARG A 427 11.92 -2.98 -13.30
N GLU A 428 12.99 -2.92 -14.09
CA GLU A 428 12.90 -2.90 -15.56
C GLU A 428 12.26 -4.17 -16.09
N LEU A 429 12.69 -5.33 -15.59
CA LEU A 429 12.12 -6.62 -15.95
C LEU A 429 10.61 -6.68 -15.66
N VAL A 430 10.20 -6.31 -14.44
CA VAL A 430 8.78 -6.33 -14.04
C VAL A 430 7.96 -5.30 -14.83
N THR A 431 8.51 -4.12 -15.12
CA THR A 431 7.83 -3.08 -15.89
C THR A 431 7.55 -3.52 -17.33
N ASN A 432 8.54 -4.15 -17.95
CA ASN A 432 8.45 -4.52 -19.37
C ASN A 432 7.64 -5.80 -19.59
N ASP A 433 7.80 -6.79 -18.73
CA ASP A 433 7.29 -8.14 -18.97
C ASP A 433 6.12 -8.56 -18.06
N VAL A 434 5.88 -7.81 -16.96
CA VAL A 434 4.80 -8.09 -16.00
C VAL A 434 3.94 -6.84 -15.74
N GLY A 435 3.91 -5.94 -16.71
CA GLY A 435 3.20 -4.67 -16.64
C GLY A 435 1.67 -4.78 -16.73
N TYR A 436 1.04 -3.71 -17.16
CA TYR A 436 -0.43 -3.65 -17.27
C TYR A 436 -0.97 -4.74 -18.19
N PHE A 437 -0.37 -4.91 -19.37
CA PHE A 437 -0.64 -6.01 -20.32
C PHE A 437 0.46 -7.06 -20.21
N LYS A 438 0.09 -8.30 -19.95
CA LYS A 438 1.02 -9.42 -19.78
C LYS A 438 0.47 -10.71 -20.39
N SER A 439 1.37 -11.61 -20.75
CA SER A 439 1.05 -12.94 -21.27
C SER A 439 1.93 -14.01 -20.62
N GLU A 440 1.58 -15.28 -20.78
CA GLU A 440 2.36 -16.40 -20.22
C GLU A 440 3.83 -16.32 -20.61
N ASN A 441 4.12 -16.19 -21.91
CA ASN A 441 5.49 -16.15 -22.43
C ASN A 441 6.32 -14.99 -21.84
N MET A 442 5.73 -13.80 -21.66
CA MET A 442 6.40 -12.65 -21.06
C MET A 442 6.75 -12.94 -19.60
N MET A 443 5.79 -13.49 -18.87
CA MET A 443 5.99 -13.79 -17.44
C MET A 443 6.94 -14.96 -17.20
N GLU A 444 6.94 -15.99 -18.06
CA GLU A 444 7.92 -17.08 -18.02
C GLU A 444 9.34 -16.56 -18.21
N TYR A 445 9.52 -15.68 -19.20
CA TYR A 445 10.81 -15.01 -19.42
C TYR A 445 11.23 -14.19 -18.19
N ALA A 446 10.31 -13.38 -17.65
CA ALA A 446 10.57 -12.56 -16.47
C ALA A 446 10.93 -13.42 -15.25
N LEU A 447 10.20 -14.50 -15.01
CA LEU A 447 10.49 -15.42 -13.90
C LEU A 447 11.87 -16.06 -14.04
N GLY A 448 12.19 -16.55 -15.23
CA GLY A 448 13.51 -17.15 -15.49
C GLY A 448 14.65 -16.17 -15.22
N LYS A 449 14.54 -14.93 -15.70
CA LYS A 449 15.51 -13.86 -15.45
C LYS A 449 15.59 -13.45 -13.98
N LEU A 450 14.46 -13.37 -13.30
CA LEU A 450 14.41 -13.02 -11.87
C LEU A 450 15.13 -14.08 -11.02
N LEU A 451 14.92 -15.36 -11.33
CA LEU A 451 15.60 -16.47 -10.65
C LEU A 451 17.11 -16.47 -10.91
N ASP A 452 17.54 -16.13 -12.14
CA ASP A 452 18.96 -15.91 -12.44
C ASP A 452 19.53 -14.75 -11.61
N TYR A 453 18.83 -13.61 -11.51
CA TYR A 453 19.27 -12.47 -10.69
C TYR A 453 19.37 -12.85 -9.20
N ARG A 454 18.42 -13.61 -8.69
CA ARG A 454 18.46 -14.12 -7.31
C ARG A 454 19.69 -14.99 -7.07
N ARG A 455 19.91 -16.01 -7.89
CA ARG A 455 21.02 -16.95 -7.77
C ARG A 455 22.39 -16.27 -7.91
N ASP A 456 22.53 -15.40 -8.91
CA ASP A 456 23.85 -14.91 -9.33
C ASP A 456 24.27 -13.64 -8.59
N PHE A 457 23.33 -12.85 -8.04
CA PHE A 457 23.62 -11.50 -7.55
C PHE A 457 23.25 -11.23 -6.09
N THR A 458 22.23 -11.90 -5.53
CA THR A 458 21.74 -11.58 -4.18
C THR A 458 22.82 -11.74 -3.11
N ASP A 459 23.61 -12.81 -3.19
CA ASP A 459 24.70 -13.07 -2.24
C ASP A 459 25.99 -12.29 -2.55
N LYS A 460 26.01 -11.54 -3.65
CA LYS A 460 27.14 -10.68 -4.05
C LYS A 460 26.86 -9.19 -3.80
N LEU A 461 25.74 -8.85 -3.17
CA LEU A 461 25.46 -7.45 -2.83
C LEU A 461 26.52 -6.89 -1.89
N THR A 462 26.97 -5.65 -2.15
CA THR A 462 27.92 -4.91 -1.33
C THR A 462 27.31 -3.65 -0.75
N ALA A 463 27.81 -3.22 0.40
CA ALA A 463 27.40 -1.98 1.04
C ALA A 463 28.62 -1.24 1.60
N ALA A 464 28.85 0.00 1.17
CA ALA A 464 29.89 0.88 1.68
C ALA A 464 29.42 1.77 2.85
N SER A 465 28.13 1.72 3.17
CA SER A 465 27.52 2.54 4.21
C SER A 465 26.28 1.88 4.81
N PRO A 466 25.82 2.32 5.99
CA PRO A 466 24.54 1.88 6.56
C PRO A 466 23.35 2.06 5.63
N HIS A 467 23.33 3.15 4.85
CA HIS A 467 22.28 3.39 3.87
C HIS A 467 22.30 2.35 2.74
N GLU A 468 23.47 1.97 2.25
CA GLU A 468 23.58 0.91 1.23
C GLU A 468 23.26 -0.47 1.80
N LEU A 469 23.55 -0.73 3.09
CA LEU A 469 23.10 -1.94 3.76
C LEU A 469 21.58 -2.03 3.79
N MET A 470 20.89 -0.93 4.12
CA MET A 470 19.44 -0.84 4.00
C MET A 470 18.98 -1.16 2.57
N ARG A 471 19.67 -0.61 1.55
CA ARG A 471 19.34 -0.87 0.14
C ARG A 471 19.56 -2.34 -0.26
N CYS A 472 20.52 -3.03 0.34
CA CYS A 472 20.69 -4.47 0.15
C CYS A 472 19.48 -5.26 0.69
N CYS A 473 18.96 -4.88 1.87
CA CYS A 473 17.75 -5.48 2.42
C CYS A 473 16.53 -5.19 1.53
N GLU A 474 16.38 -3.95 1.06
CA GLU A 474 15.32 -3.57 0.13
C GLU A 474 15.38 -4.35 -1.19
N ALA A 475 16.55 -4.52 -1.78
CA ALA A 475 16.73 -5.27 -3.03
C ALA A 475 16.31 -6.74 -2.88
N LYS A 476 16.61 -7.37 -1.74
CA LYS A 476 16.14 -8.72 -1.42
C LYS A 476 14.60 -8.78 -1.31
N SER A 477 13.99 -7.81 -0.64
CA SER A 477 12.52 -7.73 -0.55
C SER A 477 11.88 -7.50 -1.92
N ILE A 478 12.46 -6.65 -2.76
CA ILE A 478 11.96 -6.38 -4.12
C ILE A 478 11.99 -7.66 -4.98
N ILE A 479 13.05 -8.47 -4.89
CA ILE A 479 13.14 -9.76 -5.62
C ILE A 479 12.09 -10.75 -5.11
N ASP A 480 11.97 -10.94 -3.79
CA ASP A 480 11.00 -11.87 -3.21
C ASP A 480 9.57 -11.47 -3.57
N TYR A 481 9.27 -10.18 -3.51
CA TYR A 481 7.96 -9.66 -3.88
C TYR A 481 7.68 -9.84 -5.38
N ALA A 482 8.67 -9.55 -6.24
CA ALA A 482 8.55 -9.73 -7.69
C ALA A 482 8.26 -11.19 -8.05
N GLU A 483 8.91 -12.15 -7.39
CA GLU A 483 8.62 -13.57 -7.63
C GLU A 483 7.19 -13.93 -7.27
N MET A 484 6.70 -13.53 -6.09
CA MET A 484 5.31 -13.77 -5.70
C MET A 484 4.34 -13.14 -6.70
N HIS A 485 4.61 -11.90 -7.13
CA HIS A 485 3.79 -11.20 -8.11
C HIS A 485 3.74 -11.90 -9.48
N ILE A 486 4.89 -12.31 -10.01
CA ILE A 486 4.98 -13.01 -11.30
C ILE A 486 4.25 -14.35 -11.23
N ARG A 487 4.56 -15.17 -10.22
CA ARG A 487 3.97 -16.52 -10.08
C ARG A 487 2.46 -16.47 -9.86
N ALA A 488 1.94 -15.55 -9.03
CA ALA A 488 0.50 -15.35 -8.88
C ALA A 488 -0.15 -14.91 -10.20
N SER A 489 0.50 -14.01 -10.94
CA SER A 489 0.03 -13.54 -12.24
C SER A 489 -0.01 -14.64 -13.31
N MET A 490 0.96 -15.57 -13.31
CA MET A 490 0.96 -16.75 -14.19
C MET A 490 -0.13 -17.75 -13.80
N TYR A 491 -0.36 -17.91 -12.50
CA TYR A 491 -1.31 -18.90 -11.99
C TYR A 491 -2.76 -18.52 -12.30
N ARG A 492 -3.15 -17.23 -12.21
CA ARG A 492 -4.48 -16.72 -12.55
C ARG A 492 -4.65 -16.64 -14.08
N LYS A 493 -5.48 -17.50 -14.64
CA LYS A 493 -5.73 -17.58 -16.09
C LYS A 493 -7.05 -16.93 -16.48
N GLU A 494 -7.17 -15.66 -16.18
CA GLU A 494 -8.27 -14.77 -16.56
C GLU A 494 -7.79 -13.32 -16.62
N THR A 495 -8.62 -12.42 -17.12
CA THR A 495 -8.53 -10.97 -16.92
C THR A 495 -9.57 -10.54 -15.91
N ARG A 496 -9.17 -9.77 -14.88
CA ARG A 496 -10.08 -9.22 -13.89
C ARG A 496 -9.77 -7.76 -13.60
N PHE A 497 -10.80 -6.95 -13.74
CA PHE A 497 -10.83 -5.56 -13.26
C PHE A 497 -11.58 -5.55 -11.93
N ARG A 498 -10.89 -5.16 -10.86
CA ARG A 498 -11.53 -4.97 -9.55
C ARG A 498 -12.09 -3.57 -9.51
N HIS A 499 -13.07 -3.37 -8.70
CA HIS A 499 -13.79 -2.14 -8.28
C HIS A 499 -13.24 -0.82 -8.80
N LEU A 500 -12.90 -0.49 -9.81
CA LEU A 500 -12.32 0.61 -10.59
C LEU A 500 -11.25 -0.04 -11.46
N ALA A 501 -11.25 0.17 -12.73
CA ALA A 501 -10.32 -0.48 -13.66
C ALA A 501 -8.85 -0.08 -13.48
N ASN A 502 -8.52 0.65 -12.44
CA ASN A 502 -7.16 0.88 -11.99
C ASN A 502 -6.60 -0.24 -11.10
N TYR A 503 -7.46 -1.12 -10.56
CA TYR A 503 -7.06 -2.36 -9.89
C TYR A 503 -7.22 -3.52 -10.85
N VAL A 504 -6.12 -3.99 -11.42
CA VAL A 504 -6.20 -4.87 -12.59
C VAL A 504 -5.22 -6.04 -12.54
N HIS A 505 -5.68 -7.16 -13.04
CA HIS A 505 -4.88 -8.25 -13.56
C HIS A 505 -5.32 -8.48 -15.01
N TYR A 506 -4.55 -8.01 -16.00
CA TYR A 506 -4.90 -8.14 -17.41
C TYR A 506 -3.97 -9.12 -18.12
N ARG A 507 -4.56 -10.18 -18.66
CA ARG A 507 -3.89 -11.22 -19.46
C ARG A 507 -4.29 -11.09 -20.92
N THR A 508 -3.31 -10.83 -21.81
CA THR A 508 -3.57 -10.75 -23.26
C THR A 508 -3.92 -12.10 -23.89
N ASP A 509 -3.47 -13.18 -23.25
CA ASP A 509 -3.75 -14.57 -23.62
C ASP A 509 -5.02 -15.16 -22.95
N TYR A 510 -5.56 -14.49 -21.92
CA TYR A 510 -6.84 -14.77 -21.26
C TYR A 510 -7.61 -13.47 -21.04
N PRO A 511 -8.14 -12.82 -22.10
CA PRO A 511 -8.67 -11.46 -22.03
C PRO A 511 -10.00 -11.33 -21.30
N ASP A 512 -10.70 -12.43 -21.08
CA ASP A 512 -12.03 -12.46 -20.47
C ASP A 512 -11.97 -12.72 -18.97
N THR A 513 -12.97 -12.24 -18.25
CA THR A 513 -13.20 -12.57 -16.83
C THR A 513 -13.93 -13.92 -16.75
N ASP A 514 -13.42 -14.82 -15.92
CA ASP A 514 -14.01 -16.15 -15.71
C ASP A 514 -14.56 -16.28 -14.29
N PRO A 515 -15.87 -16.55 -14.10
CA PRO A 515 -16.46 -16.78 -12.79
C PRO A 515 -15.80 -17.88 -11.96
N ALA A 516 -15.17 -18.89 -12.60
CA ALA A 516 -14.43 -19.94 -11.91
C ALA A 516 -13.23 -19.41 -11.12
N TRP A 517 -12.78 -18.20 -11.41
CA TRP A 517 -11.71 -17.49 -10.71
C TRP A 517 -12.19 -16.50 -9.65
N GLU A 518 -13.46 -16.52 -9.25
CA GLU A 518 -13.97 -15.73 -8.12
C GLU A 518 -13.48 -16.29 -6.78
N LYS A 519 -12.16 -16.44 -6.67
CA LYS A 519 -11.41 -16.97 -5.52
C LYS A 519 -10.03 -16.36 -5.44
N TRP A 520 -9.44 -16.36 -4.26
CA TRP A 520 -8.08 -15.88 -4.07
C TRP A 520 -7.05 -16.85 -4.65
N VAL A 521 -6.05 -16.32 -5.33
CA VAL A 521 -4.77 -17.01 -5.51
C VAL A 521 -3.99 -16.85 -4.20
N VAL A 522 -3.55 -17.97 -3.64
CA VAL A 522 -2.82 -18.03 -2.37
C VAL A 522 -1.42 -18.50 -2.62
N ILE A 523 -0.45 -17.76 -2.09
CA ILE A 523 0.96 -18.15 -2.04
C ILE A 523 1.31 -18.46 -0.59
N GLU A 524 2.00 -19.56 -0.36
CA GLU A 524 2.53 -19.97 0.94
C GLU A 524 3.86 -20.69 0.77
N ARG A 525 4.57 -20.89 1.87
CA ARG A 525 5.77 -21.72 1.90
C ARG A 525 5.42 -23.08 2.49
N ASP A 526 5.89 -24.14 1.84
CA ASP A 526 5.79 -25.47 2.40
C ASP A 526 6.85 -25.73 3.49
N ASP A 527 6.86 -26.94 4.03
CA ASP A 527 7.78 -27.36 5.09
C ASP A 527 9.25 -27.37 4.65
N ASP A 528 9.52 -27.53 3.36
CA ASP A 528 10.87 -27.47 2.76
C ASP A 528 11.30 -26.01 2.47
N GLY A 529 10.38 -25.06 2.64
CA GLY A 529 10.60 -23.64 2.41
C GLY A 529 10.39 -23.20 0.96
N GLU A 530 9.88 -24.08 0.11
CA GLU A 530 9.57 -23.76 -1.29
C GLU A 530 8.24 -23.04 -1.42
N MET A 531 8.12 -22.22 -2.48
CA MET A 531 6.90 -21.49 -2.78
C MET A 531 5.85 -22.41 -3.40
N THR A 532 4.70 -22.53 -2.76
CA THR A 532 3.53 -23.21 -3.28
C THR A 532 2.41 -22.23 -3.62
N ILE A 533 1.62 -22.56 -4.64
CA ILE A 533 0.53 -21.70 -5.12
C ILE A 533 -0.73 -22.55 -5.25
N GLY A 534 -1.82 -22.03 -4.74
CA GLY A 534 -3.13 -22.63 -4.80
C GLY A 534 -4.23 -21.59 -4.86
N THR A 535 -5.45 -22.01 -4.61
CA THR A 535 -6.60 -21.11 -4.47
C THR A 535 -7.35 -21.40 -3.17
N CYS A 536 -7.99 -20.36 -2.63
CA CYS A 536 -9.01 -20.55 -1.60
C CYS A 536 -10.21 -19.63 -1.86
N GLU A 537 -11.36 -20.04 -1.35
CA GLU A 537 -12.59 -19.28 -1.49
C GLU A 537 -12.53 -17.96 -0.73
N VAL A 538 -13.09 -16.92 -1.32
CA VAL A 538 -13.38 -15.67 -0.61
C VAL A 538 -14.55 -15.97 0.36
N PRO A 539 -14.44 -15.64 1.65
CA PRO A 539 -15.50 -15.95 2.61
C PRO A 539 -16.82 -15.24 2.27
N GLU A 540 -17.92 -15.82 2.70
CA GLU A 540 -19.21 -15.12 2.68
C GLU A 540 -19.27 -14.08 3.81
N LEU A 541 -20.09 -13.06 3.62
CA LEU A 541 -20.41 -12.13 4.69
C LEU A 541 -21.16 -12.87 5.82
N LYS A 542 -20.65 -12.79 7.03
CA LYS A 542 -21.27 -13.41 8.19
C LYS A 542 -22.66 -12.83 8.45
N GLU A 543 -23.58 -13.68 8.88
CA GLU A 543 -24.87 -13.23 9.42
C GLU A 543 -24.62 -12.36 10.67
N ALA A 544 -25.45 -11.35 10.86
CA ALA A 544 -25.32 -10.37 11.94
C ALA A 544 -25.65 -10.97 13.30
#